data_c78bfac204cdf39dbe62a3f9d3946380
#
_entry.id   c78bfac204cdf39dbe62a3f9d3946380
#
_cell.length_a   1.000
_cell.length_b   1.000
_cell.length_c   1.000
_cell.angle_alpha   90.00
_cell.angle_beta   90.00
_cell.angle_gamma   90.00
#
_symmetry.space_group_name_H-M   'P 1'
#
loop_
_entity.id
_entity.type
_entity.pdbx_description
1 polymer ?
#
loop_
_entity_poly.entity_id
_entity_poly.type
_entity_poly.pdbx_seq_one_letter_code
_entity_poly.pdbx_strand_id
1 'polypeptide(L)'
;RDWSSDVCSSDLFTHFGVSGPIILSLSKTVAALLKANKTNIDLLIDLKPALTFEKLEARVQRDFEQYSRKQLLNGMKDLLPQRLIPVVLDQAYLDEEKPVNQISKEERKRLVEVLKGLSVSITGTRPLAEAIVTAGGVSIKEIEPKTLRSKLWQGLYFAGEVIDIDGYTGGYNLQAAFSTGYAAGTAAAYQ
;
A
#
# COMPACT_ATOMS: atom_id res chain seq x y z
N ARG A 1 2.51 -15.51 0.03
CA ARG A 1 1.11 -15.33 0.47
C ARG A 1 0.58 -14.15 -0.32
N ASP A 2 -0.40 -14.42 -1.14
CA ASP A 2 -0.98 -13.44 -2.04
C ASP A 2 -1.84 -12.48 -1.18
N TRP A 3 -1.40 -11.23 -1.04
CA TRP A 3 -2.09 -10.18 -0.27
C TRP A 3 -3.19 -9.49 -1.10
N SER A 4 -3.53 -10.06 -2.25
CA SER A 4 -4.37 -9.41 -3.26
C SER A 4 -5.88 -9.49 -3.01
N SER A 5 -6.37 -10.19 -1.97
CA SER A 5 -7.76 -10.59 -1.95
C SER A 5 -8.74 -9.70 -1.20
N ASP A 6 -8.31 -8.80 -0.28
CA ASP A 6 -9.27 -8.18 0.64
C ASP A 6 -9.16 -6.66 0.86
N VAL A 7 -8.38 -5.94 0.06
CA VAL A 7 -8.33 -4.47 0.19
C VAL A 7 -9.39 -3.83 -0.70
N CYS A 8 -10.46 -3.36 -0.10
CA CYS A 8 -11.42 -2.52 -0.78
C CYS A 8 -10.73 -1.23 -1.27
N SER A 9 -10.95 -0.85 -2.52
CA SER A 9 -10.37 0.38 -3.08
C SER A 9 -10.75 1.65 -2.29
N SER A 10 -11.84 1.61 -1.52
CA SER A 10 -12.26 2.69 -0.62
C SER A 10 -11.32 2.88 0.56
N ASP A 11 -10.61 1.83 0.99
CA ASP A 11 -9.70 1.87 2.14
C ASP A 11 -8.28 2.32 1.74
N LEU A 12 -7.98 2.31 0.43
CA LEU A 12 -6.70 2.72 -0.12
C LEU A 12 -6.61 4.24 -0.29
N PHE A 13 -7.67 4.89 -0.77
CA PHE A 13 -7.69 6.32 -1.08
C PHE A 13 -8.25 7.13 0.07
N THR A 14 -7.54 8.19 0.47
CA THR A 14 -7.91 9.14 1.52
C THR A 14 -7.89 10.55 0.96
N HIS A 15 -8.36 11.53 1.75
CA HIS A 15 -8.33 12.95 1.36
C HIS A 15 -6.91 13.54 1.24
N PHE A 16 -5.90 12.86 1.79
CA PHE A 16 -4.49 13.29 1.72
C PHE A 16 -3.63 12.42 0.80
N GLY A 17 -4.17 11.38 0.18
CA GLY A 17 -3.43 10.46 -0.68
C GLY A 17 -3.82 9.01 -0.50
N VAL A 18 -2.86 8.12 -0.35
CA VAL A 18 -3.08 6.68 -0.18
C VAL A 18 -2.69 6.20 1.22
N SER A 19 -3.38 5.19 1.73
CA SER A 19 -3.18 4.59 3.06
C SER A 19 -3.55 3.11 3.05
N GLY A 20 -3.73 2.51 4.23
CA GLY A 20 -4.12 1.11 4.40
C GLY A 20 -2.92 0.16 4.56
N PRO A 21 -3.18 -1.11 4.89
CA PRO A 21 -2.13 -2.06 5.31
C PRO A 21 -1.01 -2.26 4.28
N ILE A 22 -1.34 -2.28 2.98
CA ILE A 22 -0.36 -2.42 1.90
C ILE A 22 0.53 -1.18 1.83
N ILE A 23 -0.06 0.01 1.89
CA ILE A 23 0.67 1.28 1.84
C ILE A 23 1.54 1.46 3.09
N LEU A 24 1.04 1.10 4.26
CA LEU A 24 1.84 1.11 5.49
C LEU A 24 3.06 0.19 5.38
N SER A 25 2.91 -0.99 4.78
CA SER A 25 4.03 -1.90 4.54
C SER A 25 5.05 -1.33 3.52
N LEU A 26 4.59 -0.59 2.51
CA LEU A 26 5.44 0.07 1.51
C LEU A 26 6.10 1.35 2.04
N SER A 27 5.54 1.98 3.07
CA SER A 27 5.98 3.30 3.55
C SER A 27 7.45 3.34 3.95
N LYS A 28 8.01 2.25 4.48
CA LYS A 28 9.44 2.11 4.80
C LYS A 28 10.31 2.25 3.54
N THR A 29 9.94 1.56 2.46
CA THR A 29 10.65 1.65 1.17
C THR A 29 10.56 3.05 0.61
N VAL A 30 9.38 3.66 0.63
CA VAL A 30 9.17 5.04 0.18
C VAL A 30 10.03 6.02 0.99
N ALA A 31 10.03 5.91 2.32
CA ALA A 31 10.85 6.75 3.20
C ALA A 31 12.36 6.60 2.90
N ALA A 32 12.84 5.39 2.63
CA ALA A 32 14.22 5.15 2.24
C ALA A 32 14.56 5.79 0.89
N LEU A 33 13.68 5.71 -0.11
CA LEU A 33 13.85 6.35 -1.41
C LEU A 33 13.88 7.88 -1.29
N LEU A 34 12.98 8.47 -0.50
CA LEU A 34 12.96 9.91 -0.23
C LEU A 34 14.23 10.39 0.47
N LYS A 35 14.74 9.63 1.46
CA LYS A 35 16.02 9.91 2.12
C LYS A 35 17.21 9.86 1.13
N ALA A 36 17.13 9.01 0.11
CA ALA A 36 18.12 8.92 -0.97
C ALA A 36 17.93 10.00 -2.05
N ASN A 37 17.16 11.06 -1.79
CA ASN A 37 16.84 12.15 -2.72
C ASN A 37 16.22 11.68 -4.06
N LYS A 38 15.48 10.58 -4.05
CA LYS A 38 14.65 10.19 -5.20
C LYS A 38 13.41 11.07 -5.21
N THR A 39 13.24 11.89 -6.24
CA THR A 39 12.17 12.88 -6.35
C THR A 39 10.98 12.38 -7.18
N ASN A 40 11.18 11.39 -8.03
CA ASN A 40 10.14 10.82 -8.88
C ASN A 40 9.85 9.39 -8.43
N ILE A 41 8.93 9.25 -7.48
CA ILE A 41 8.48 7.95 -6.98
C ILE A 41 7.03 7.77 -7.43
N ASP A 42 6.79 6.85 -8.36
CA ASP A 42 5.45 6.52 -8.81
C ASP A 42 4.99 5.20 -8.16
N LEU A 43 3.82 5.25 -7.57
CA LEU A 43 3.11 4.09 -7.07
C LEU A 43 2.15 3.61 -8.17
N LEU A 44 2.31 2.37 -8.61
CA LEU A 44 1.41 1.74 -9.55
C LEU A 44 0.41 0.86 -8.80
N ILE A 45 -0.87 1.15 -8.98
CA ILE A 45 -1.98 0.48 -8.28
C ILE A 45 -2.74 -0.38 -9.28
N ASP A 46 -2.71 -1.70 -9.08
CA ASP A 46 -3.58 -2.62 -9.80
C ASP A 46 -4.98 -2.60 -9.20
N LEU A 47 -5.94 -1.98 -9.90
CA LEU A 47 -7.32 -1.87 -9.45
C LEU A 47 -8.13 -3.17 -9.62
N LYS A 48 -7.58 -4.17 -10.35
CA LYS A 48 -8.24 -5.45 -10.62
C LYS A 48 -7.25 -6.62 -10.49
N PRO A 49 -6.65 -6.83 -9.30
CA PRO A 49 -5.57 -7.80 -9.12
C PRO A 49 -6.01 -9.26 -9.39
N ALA A 50 -7.28 -9.57 -9.15
CA ALA A 50 -7.84 -10.90 -9.41
C ALA A 50 -8.01 -11.24 -10.91
N LEU A 51 -7.88 -10.27 -11.82
CA LEU A 51 -8.05 -10.46 -13.26
C LEU A 51 -6.70 -10.32 -13.97
N THR A 52 -6.36 -11.29 -14.82
CA THR A 52 -5.26 -11.10 -15.79
C THR A 52 -5.64 -10.01 -16.80
N PHE A 53 -4.64 -9.52 -17.54
CA PHE A 53 -4.85 -8.48 -18.54
C PHE A 53 -5.92 -8.89 -19.57
N GLU A 54 -5.84 -10.11 -20.10
CA GLU A 54 -6.76 -10.66 -21.09
C GLU A 54 -8.18 -10.83 -20.54
N LYS A 55 -8.30 -11.29 -19.29
CA LYS A 55 -9.61 -11.44 -18.64
C LYS A 55 -10.25 -10.08 -18.35
N LEU A 56 -9.44 -9.09 -18.00
CA LEU A 56 -9.93 -7.72 -17.78
C LEU A 56 -10.35 -7.08 -19.10
N GLU A 57 -9.59 -7.25 -20.19
CA GLU A 57 -9.96 -6.75 -21.52
C GLU A 57 -11.29 -7.37 -21.99
N ALA A 58 -11.44 -8.67 -21.85
CA ALA A 58 -12.70 -9.37 -22.19
C ALA A 58 -13.88 -8.90 -21.30
N ARG A 59 -13.64 -8.57 -20.03
CA ARG A 59 -14.64 -8.01 -19.13
C ARG A 59 -15.06 -6.62 -19.57
N VAL A 60 -14.10 -5.73 -19.84
CA VAL A 60 -14.38 -4.37 -20.31
C VAL A 60 -15.14 -4.40 -21.62
N GLN A 61 -14.79 -5.30 -22.54
CA GLN A 61 -15.51 -5.45 -23.81
C GLN A 61 -16.99 -5.82 -23.59
N ARG A 62 -17.27 -6.82 -22.73
CA ARG A 62 -18.66 -7.22 -22.42
C ARG A 62 -19.45 -6.08 -21.77
N ASP A 63 -18.83 -5.36 -20.84
CA ASP A 63 -19.49 -4.23 -20.17
C ASP A 63 -19.79 -3.12 -21.18
N PHE A 64 -18.91 -2.88 -22.16
CA PHE A 64 -19.11 -1.90 -23.24
C PHE A 64 -20.20 -2.33 -24.24
N GLU A 65 -20.33 -3.60 -24.55
CA GLU A 65 -21.43 -4.13 -25.35
C GLU A 65 -22.77 -3.94 -24.64
N GLN A 66 -22.83 -4.24 -23.34
CA GLN A 66 -24.02 -4.05 -22.51
C GLN A 66 -24.44 -2.58 -22.40
N TYR A 67 -23.47 -1.68 -22.29
CA TYR A 67 -23.72 -0.24 -22.07
C TYR A 67 -23.44 0.62 -23.32
N SER A 68 -23.50 0.04 -24.50
CA SER A 68 -23.10 0.65 -25.78
C SER A 68 -23.69 2.03 -26.06
N ARG A 69 -24.90 2.31 -25.59
CA ARG A 69 -25.60 3.59 -25.78
C ARG A 69 -25.38 4.62 -24.68
N LYS A 70 -24.63 4.26 -23.60
CA LYS A 70 -24.33 5.18 -22.50
C LYS A 70 -23.04 5.96 -22.77
N GLN A 71 -22.88 7.08 -22.06
CA GLN A 71 -21.59 7.73 -21.95
C GLN A 71 -20.61 6.86 -21.15
N LEU A 72 -19.33 6.98 -21.39
CA LEU A 72 -18.28 6.16 -20.82
C LEU A 72 -18.28 6.22 -19.27
N LEU A 73 -18.47 7.41 -18.69
CA LEU A 73 -18.66 7.61 -17.26
C LEU A 73 -19.72 6.67 -16.66
N ASN A 74 -20.85 6.50 -17.38
CA ASN A 74 -21.94 5.65 -16.92
C ASN A 74 -21.74 4.17 -17.26
N GLY A 75 -20.97 3.87 -18.30
CA GLY A 75 -20.65 2.51 -18.73
C GLY A 75 -19.68 1.80 -17.80
N MET A 76 -18.93 2.54 -16.96
CA MET A 76 -17.93 1.97 -16.06
C MET A 76 -18.40 1.77 -14.60
N LYS A 77 -19.66 2.07 -14.29
CA LYS A 77 -20.17 2.01 -12.91
C LYS A 77 -20.12 0.62 -12.26
N ASP A 78 -20.20 -0.44 -13.05
CA ASP A 78 -20.09 -1.83 -12.57
C ASP A 78 -18.63 -2.29 -12.43
N LEU A 79 -17.70 -1.50 -12.98
CA LEU A 79 -16.28 -1.82 -12.96
C LEU A 79 -15.53 -1.10 -11.85
N LEU A 80 -15.90 0.15 -11.55
CA LEU A 80 -15.20 1.01 -10.61
C LEU A 80 -16.15 1.80 -9.71
N PRO A 81 -15.72 2.17 -8.48
CA PRO A 81 -16.40 3.18 -7.69
C PRO A 81 -16.56 4.49 -8.46
N GLN A 82 -17.73 5.10 -8.38
CA GLN A 82 -18.11 6.24 -9.19
C GLN A 82 -17.10 7.40 -9.15
N ARG A 83 -16.50 7.68 -7.97
CA ARG A 83 -15.52 8.76 -7.79
C ARG A 83 -14.16 8.48 -8.43
N LEU A 84 -13.85 7.22 -8.71
CA LEU A 84 -12.58 6.82 -9.30
C LEU A 84 -12.63 6.83 -10.83
N ILE A 85 -13.84 6.75 -11.43
CA ILE A 85 -14.02 6.68 -12.88
C ILE A 85 -13.36 7.87 -13.59
N PRO A 86 -13.63 9.14 -13.22
CA PRO A 86 -13.02 10.29 -13.89
C PRO A 86 -11.48 10.25 -13.86
N VAL A 87 -10.89 9.86 -12.73
CA VAL A 87 -9.43 9.78 -12.58
C VAL A 87 -8.82 8.73 -13.51
N VAL A 88 -9.47 7.58 -13.64
CA VAL A 88 -9.00 6.50 -14.52
C VAL A 88 -9.17 6.91 -16.00
N LEU A 89 -10.27 7.58 -16.35
CA LEU A 89 -10.51 8.04 -17.71
C LEU A 89 -9.52 9.13 -18.12
N ASP A 90 -9.22 10.07 -17.23
CA ASP A 90 -8.22 11.12 -17.45
C ASP A 90 -6.84 10.52 -17.73
N GLN A 91 -6.37 9.60 -16.89
CA GLN A 91 -5.09 8.90 -17.11
C GLN A 91 -5.08 8.04 -18.38
N ALA A 92 -6.23 7.53 -18.81
CA ALA A 92 -6.35 6.79 -20.07
C ALA A 92 -6.49 7.71 -21.30
N TYR A 93 -6.52 9.02 -21.10
CA TYR A 93 -6.79 10.02 -22.15
C TYR A 93 -8.13 9.76 -22.87
N LEU A 94 -9.18 9.51 -22.10
CA LEU A 94 -10.53 9.23 -22.58
C LEU A 94 -11.51 10.28 -22.08
N ASP A 95 -12.34 10.76 -22.99
CA ASP A 95 -13.43 11.68 -22.67
C ASP A 95 -14.57 10.91 -21.97
N GLU A 96 -14.95 11.36 -20.76
CA GLU A 96 -16.00 10.75 -19.95
C GLU A 96 -17.39 10.82 -20.56
N GLU A 97 -17.63 11.82 -21.43
CA GLU A 97 -18.90 12.01 -22.14
C GLU A 97 -18.99 11.19 -23.43
N LYS A 98 -17.85 10.65 -23.91
CA LYS A 98 -17.82 9.87 -25.15
C LYS A 98 -18.74 8.66 -25.07
N PRO A 99 -19.59 8.42 -26.09
CA PRO A 99 -20.42 7.21 -26.13
C PRO A 99 -19.58 5.94 -26.14
N VAL A 100 -19.96 4.93 -25.36
CA VAL A 100 -19.22 3.67 -25.21
C VAL A 100 -19.02 2.97 -26.55
N ASN A 101 -20.02 3.00 -27.46
CA ASN A 101 -19.93 2.40 -28.78
C ASN A 101 -18.94 3.10 -29.75
N GLN A 102 -18.39 4.25 -29.38
CA GLN A 102 -17.39 4.97 -30.15
C GLN A 102 -15.97 4.76 -29.61
N ILE A 103 -15.81 3.96 -28.55
CA ILE A 103 -14.49 3.64 -27.98
C ILE A 103 -13.77 2.65 -28.89
N SER A 104 -12.61 3.05 -29.40
CA SER A 104 -11.77 2.20 -30.25
C SER A 104 -11.11 1.08 -29.47
N LYS A 105 -10.54 0.12 -30.19
CA LYS A 105 -9.77 -0.99 -29.57
C LYS A 105 -8.54 -0.46 -28.84
N GLU A 106 -7.87 0.52 -29.38
CA GLU A 106 -6.67 1.15 -28.80
C GLU A 106 -7.03 1.93 -27.53
N GLU A 107 -8.13 2.65 -27.52
CA GLU A 107 -8.65 3.34 -26.33
C GLU A 107 -9.02 2.36 -25.23
N ARG A 108 -9.69 1.27 -25.57
CA ARG A 108 -10.02 0.21 -24.62
C ARG A 108 -8.75 -0.44 -24.03
N LYS A 109 -7.72 -0.66 -24.85
CA LYS A 109 -6.45 -1.20 -24.38
C LYS A 109 -5.78 -0.24 -23.38
N ARG A 110 -5.69 1.06 -23.67
CA ARG A 110 -5.16 2.05 -22.72
C ARG A 110 -5.94 2.07 -21.41
N LEU A 111 -7.27 1.97 -21.49
CA LEU A 111 -8.11 1.89 -20.29
C LEU A 111 -7.73 0.66 -19.43
N VAL A 112 -7.54 -0.50 -20.04
CA VAL A 112 -7.14 -1.72 -19.35
C VAL A 112 -5.73 -1.57 -18.75
N GLU A 113 -4.80 -0.92 -19.45
CA GLU A 113 -3.46 -0.62 -18.95
C GLU A 113 -3.52 0.24 -17.69
N VAL A 114 -4.33 1.29 -17.68
CA VAL A 114 -4.52 2.14 -16.49
C VAL A 114 -5.20 1.38 -15.35
N LEU A 115 -6.19 0.53 -15.64
CA LEU A 115 -6.84 -0.30 -14.63
C LEU A 115 -5.87 -1.30 -13.96
N LYS A 116 -4.85 -1.74 -14.67
CA LYS A 116 -3.79 -2.63 -14.17
C LYS A 116 -2.60 -1.90 -13.56
N GLY A 117 -2.52 -0.60 -13.75
CA GLY A 117 -1.39 0.19 -13.29
C GLY A 117 -1.73 1.67 -13.14
N LEU A 118 -2.78 2.00 -12.35
CA LEU A 118 -3.10 3.39 -12.04
C LEU A 118 -1.90 4.05 -11.35
N SER A 119 -1.34 5.07 -11.99
CA SER A 119 -0.14 5.75 -11.49
C SER A 119 -0.52 6.88 -10.53
N VAL A 120 0.16 6.91 -9.38
CA VAL A 120 0.05 7.98 -8.37
C VAL A 120 1.45 8.43 -7.99
N SER A 121 1.78 9.69 -8.23
CA SER A 121 3.07 10.25 -7.84
C SER A 121 3.14 10.53 -6.35
N ILE A 122 4.14 9.99 -5.69
CA ILE A 122 4.38 10.15 -4.26
C ILE A 122 5.27 11.38 -4.04
N THR A 123 4.74 12.36 -3.33
CA THR A 123 5.45 13.60 -2.98
C THR A 123 6.09 13.56 -1.59
N GLY A 124 5.66 12.65 -0.73
CA GLY A 124 6.18 12.53 0.63
C GLY A 124 5.44 11.51 1.47
N THR A 125 5.84 11.40 2.73
CA THR A 125 5.14 10.65 3.77
C THR A 125 4.46 11.60 4.74
N ARG A 126 3.48 11.09 5.51
CA ARG A 126 2.87 11.84 6.62
C ARG A 126 3.90 12.12 7.72
N PRO A 127 3.68 13.13 8.57
CA PRO A 127 4.56 13.44 9.69
C PRO A 127 4.77 12.24 10.63
N LEU A 128 5.95 12.17 11.25
CA LEU A 128 6.31 11.09 12.17
C LEU A 128 5.32 10.94 13.33
N ALA A 129 4.71 12.05 13.78
CA ALA A 129 3.69 12.05 14.84
C ALA A 129 2.43 11.25 14.49
N GLU A 130 2.21 10.93 13.21
CA GLU A 130 1.08 10.12 12.72
C GLU A 130 1.50 8.68 12.41
N ALA A 131 2.76 8.33 12.61
CA ALA A 131 3.25 6.98 12.36
C ALA A 131 2.63 5.99 13.35
N ILE A 132 2.15 4.85 12.85
CA ILE A 132 1.63 3.75 13.68
C ILE A 132 2.81 3.01 14.35
N VAL A 133 3.91 2.84 13.60
CA VAL A 133 5.16 2.23 14.06
C VAL A 133 6.32 3.03 13.46
N THR A 134 7.36 3.26 14.24
CA THR A 134 8.57 3.93 13.78
C THR A 134 9.67 2.91 13.48
N ALA A 135 10.48 3.18 12.46
CA ALA A 135 11.67 2.39 12.16
C ALA A 135 12.90 3.03 12.82
N GLY A 136 13.82 2.21 13.29
CA GLY A 136 15.03 2.61 14.01
C GLY A 136 14.94 2.32 15.49
N GLY A 137 16.03 2.53 16.22
CA GLY A 137 16.13 2.22 17.62
C GLY A 137 17.48 1.65 18.00
N VAL A 138 17.55 0.95 19.12
CA VAL A 138 18.75 0.26 19.59
C VAL A 138 19.03 -0.95 18.70
N SER A 139 20.24 -0.99 18.14
CA SER A 139 20.66 -2.06 17.22
C SER A 139 20.57 -3.44 17.88
N ILE A 140 19.88 -4.37 17.23
CA ILE A 140 19.77 -5.77 17.69
C ILE A 140 21.14 -6.45 17.84
N LYS A 141 22.18 -5.96 17.15
CA LYS A 141 23.55 -6.47 17.28
C LYS A 141 24.17 -6.17 18.65
N GLU A 142 23.69 -5.12 19.33
CA GLU A 142 24.14 -4.66 20.64
C GLU A 142 23.32 -5.26 21.80
N ILE A 143 22.35 -6.10 21.48
CA ILE A 143 21.45 -6.73 22.44
C ILE A 143 21.70 -8.25 22.48
N GLU A 144 21.71 -8.83 23.66
CA GLU A 144 21.76 -10.29 23.85
C GLU A 144 20.39 -10.91 23.53
N PRO A 145 20.26 -11.81 22.54
CA PRO A 145 18.96 -12.26 22.05
C PRO A 145 18.07 -12.97 23.06
N LYS A 146 18.66 -13.64 24.06
CA LYS A 146 17.92 -14.44 25.05
C LYS A 146 17.43 -13.61 26.23
N THR A 147 18.23 -12.66 26.67
CA THR A 147 17.99 -11.89 27.90
C THR A 147 17.60 -10.46 27.65
N LEU A 148 17.72 -10.00 26.40
CA LEU A 148 17.50 -8.60 25.97
C LEU A 148 18.40 -7.58 26.70
N ARG A 149 19.49 -8.08 27.35
CA ARG A 149 20.51 -7.28 28.02
C ARG A 149 21.38 -6.57 26.97
N SER A 150 21.80 -5.35 27.32
CA SER A 150 22.85 -4.67 26.59
C SER A 150 24.16 -5.44 26.60
N LYS A 151 24.82 -5.59 25.47
CA LYS A 151 26.20 -6.11 25.38
C LYS A 151 27.23 -5.05 25.75
N LEU A 152 26.85 -3.77 25.76
CA LEU A 152 27.74 -2.64 26.02
C LEU A 152 27.69 -2.18 27.48
N TRP A 153 26.53 -2.29 28.14
CA TRP A 153 26.29 -1.76 29.47
C TRP A 153 25.69 -2.84 30.38
N GLN A 154 26.38 -3.09 31.49
CA GLN A 154 25.90 -4.05 32.52
C GLN A 154 24.64 -3.49 33.22
N GLY A 155 23.65 -4.35 33.45
CA GLY A 155 22.40 -3.97 34.14
C GLY A 155 21.38 -3.24 33.27
N LEU A 156 21.66 -2.99 31.99
CA LEU A 156 20.74 -2.35 31.08
C LEU A 156 20.04 -3.37 30.18
N TYR A 157 18.72 -3.29 30.08
CA TYR A 157 17.87 -4.16 29.26
C TYR A 157 17.01 -3.32 28.33
N PHE A 158 16.66 -3.88 27.20
CA PHE A 158 15.81 -3.23 26.20
C PHE A 158 14.56 -4.08 25.93
N ALA A 159 13.41 -3.43 25.73
CA ALA A 159 12.17 -4.10 25.40
C ALA A 159 11.24 -3.19 24.57
N GLY A 160 10.40 -3.79 23.74
CA GLY A 160 9.41 -3.05 22.96
C GLY A 160 10.01 -2.28 21.78
N GLU A 161 9.34 -1.21 21.38
CA GLU A 161 9.66 -0.44 20.15
C GLU A 161 10.96 0.38 20.23
N VAL A 162 11.61 0.44 21.39
CA VAL A 162 12.96 1.03 21.50
C VAL A 162 14.01 0.20 20.77
N ILE A 163 13.74 -1.08 20.54
CA ILE A 163 14.61 -1.99 19.78
C ILE A 163 14.34 -1.75 18.29
N ASP A 164 15.42 -1.74 17.47
CA ASP A 164 15.31 -1.61 16.02
C ASP A 164 14.71 -2.87 15.39
N ILE A 165 13.40 -3.04 15.61
CA ILE A 165 12.56 -4.10 15.04
C ILE A 165 11.30 -3.45 14.51
N ASP A 166 11.09 -3.54 13.20
CA ASP A 166 9.88 -3.10 12.52
C ASP A 166 9.33 -4.21 11.63
N GLY A 167 8.24 -4.81 12.04
CA GLY A 167 7.53 -5.84 11.32
C GLY A 167 6.41 -5.28 10.44
N TYR A 168 5.89 -6.11 9.54
CA TYR A 168 4.71 -5.76 8.74
C TYR A 168 3.48 -5.52 9.62
N THR A 169 2.49 -4.80 9.07
CA THR A 169 1.16 -4.66 9.69
C THR A 169 0.53 -6.04 9.93
N GLY A 170 -0.27 -6.18 11.02
CA GLY A 170 -0.89 -7.47 11.38
C GLY A 170 -0.54 -7.98 12.78
N GLY A 171 -0.14 -7.08 13.69
CA GLY A 171 0.13 -7.44 15.10
C GLY A 171 1.56 -7.89 15.39
N TYR A 172 2.43 -8.04 14.39
CA TYR A 172 3.81 -8.51 14.59
C TYR A 172 4.64 -7.60 15.50
N ASN A 173 4.46 -6.28 15.39
CA ASN A 173 5.18 -5.31 16.25
C ASN A 173 4.74 -5.42 17.71
N LEU A 174 3.44 -5.57 17.97
CA LEU A 174 2.91 -5.82 19.31
C LEU A 174 3.43 -7.15 19.88
N GLN A 175 3.44 -8.19 19.06
CA GLN A 175 3.98 -9.49 19.49
C GLN A 175 5.47 -9.40 19.84
N ALA A 176 6.27 -8.69 19.05
CA ALA A 176 7.67 -8.43 19.34
C ALA A 176 7.83 -7.63 20.65
N ALA A 177 7.02 -6.58 20.84
CA ALA A 177 7.05 -5.75 22.03
C ALA A 177 6.74 -6.56 23.30
N PHE A 178 5.68 -7.36 23.29
CA PHE A 178 5.31 -8.23 24.44
C PHE A 178 6.34 -9.32 24.70
N SER A 179 6.85 -9.98 23.66
CA SER A 179 7.85 -11.04 23.80
C SER A 179 9.16 -10.51 24.37
N THR A 180 9.63 -9.37 23.87
CA THR A 180 10.86 -8.72 24.38
C THR A 180 10.65 -8.17 25.78
N GLY A 181 9.48 -7.64 26.12
CA GLY A 181 9.13 -7.20 27.47
C GLY A 181 9.17 -8.34 28.48
N TYR A 182 8.57 -9.48 28.12
CA TYR A 182 8.62 -10.68 28.97
C TYR A 182 10.04 -11.19 29.20
N ALA A 183 10.83 -11.32 28.11
CA ALA A 183 12.19 -11.84 28.19
C ALA A 183 13.12 -10.92 29.01
N ALA A 184 13.06 -9.59 28.77
CA ALA A 184 13.83 -8.59 29.47
C ALA A 184 13.47 -8.56 30.98
N GLY A 185 12.15 -8.53 31.28
CA GLY A 185 11.66 -8.50 32.66
C GLY A 185 12.06 -9.77 33.46
N THR A 186 11.91 -10.95 32.84
CA THR A 186 12.32 -12.21 33.43
C THR A 186 13.83 -12.22 33.71
N ALA A 187 14.65 -11.84 32.72
CA ALA A 187 16.09 -11.82 32.85
C ALA A 187 16.57 -10.81 33.92
N ALA A 188 15.93 -9.67 34.04
CA ALA A 188 16.26 -8.64 35.03
C ALA A 188 15.87 -9.06 36.47
N ALA A 189 14.79 -9.86 36.62
CA ALA A 189 14.31 -10.30 37.93
C ALA A 189 15.16 -11.42 38.54
N TYR A 190 15.90 -12.18 37.74
CA TYR A 190 16.69 -13.32 38.18
C TYR A 190 18.22 -13.08 38.17
N GLN A 191 18.64 -11.83 38.05
CA GLN A 191 20.01 -11.38 38.29
C GLN A 191 20.15 -10.89 39.74
#